data_53ff1d34cd8deaa716e3804f66df9c10
#
_entry.id   53ff1d34cd8deaa716e3804f66df9c10
#
_cell.length_a   1.000
_cell.length_b   1.000
_cell.length_c   1.000
_cell.angle_alpha   90.00
_cell.angle_beta   90.00
_cell.angle_gamma   90.00
#
_symmetry.space_group_name_H-M   'P 1'
#
loop_
_entity.id
_entity.type
_entity.pdbx_description
1 polymer ?
#
loop_
_entity_poly.entity_id
_entity_poly.type
_entity_poly.pdbx_seq_one_letter_code
_entity_poly.pdbx_strand_id
1 'polypeptide(L)'
;MLVAVLTASSHAQDALPVEPAPEAIDSSPEPVETQPDSEETLSAEGGALPLAELQTFADVFHQIRSGYVEEIADSELFEFAVRGMLEGLDPHSAYLTQEDYSDLQTTTEGEFSGLGIEIGRRGSYIEIIAPIDGSPAVAAGLQAGDVILKLDGESVKGMTIDEAVQLMRGPIGTPIDLEIGRRGASEPLEITVIRDAIKVASVRSRMLAPQYGYLRIAQFGRPTGEEASAALDKLFAEGELKGLVIDLRNNPGGVLGASVAVSDLFMDDGLVVYTKGRHPNSRERFEATAGDRLAGAPIVVLINGGSASASEIVAGALQDVGRAVIMGTRSFGKGSVQTVLPVSETRAVKLTTARYFTPAGRSIQAEGIVPDIVVERARVTSMEGRQIKESDLKGSLDSSTEANPQDAGAESESLANLRENDNQLYEALTLLRGVNLLLPRNPTEPADPDTSATPTAE
;
A
#
# COMPACT_ATOMS: atom_id res chain seq x y z
N MET A 1 -5.06 37.69 -73.78
CA MET A 1 -3.84 37.98 -74.52
C MET A 1 -2.72 37.35 -73.78
N LEU A 2 -2.08 36.41 -74.10
CA LEU A 2 -1.29 35.68 -75.10
C LEU A 2 -0.86 34.37 -74.45
N VAL A 3 -1.33 33.23 -74.80
CA VAL A 3 -0.73 32.24 -75.75
C VAL A 3 0.56 31.57 -75.19
N ALA A 4 0.36 30.31 -74.84
CA ALA A 4 1.01 29.08 -75.20
C ALA A 4 2.56 29.05 -75.28
N VAL A 5 3.16 27.94 -74.90
CA VAL A 5 3.64 26.85 -75.72
C VAL A 5 4.03 25.62 -74.88
N LEU A 6 3.48 24.47 -75.30
CA LEU A 6 3.96 23.13 -74.95
C LEU A 6 5.37 22.88 -75.51
N THR A 7 6.21 22.17 -74.80
CA THR A 7 7.16 21.21 -75.39
C THR A 7 7.24 19.95 -74.54
N ALA A 8 6.81 18.87 -75.22
CA ALA A 8 7.05 17.50 -74.74
C ALA A 8 8.51 17.11 -75.03
N SER A 9 9.14 16.45 -74.08
CA SER A 9 10.32 15.64 -74.38
C SER A 9 10.22 14.32 -73.65
N SER A 10 10.03 13.29 -74.39
CA SER A 10 10.22 11.89 -74.03
C SER A 10 11.68 11.64 -73.71
N HIS A 11 11.96 10.86 -72.67
CA HIS A 11 13.10 9.93 -72.71
C HIS A 11 13.03 8.89 -71.63
N ALA A 12 13.05 7.65 -72.10
CA ALA A 12 13.74 6.47 -71.59
C ALA A 12 13.35 5.97 -70.14
N GLN A 13 12.63 4.87 -70.17
CA GLN A 13 12.61 3.84 -69.17
C GLN A 13 14.01 3.26 -68.99
N ASP A 14 14.60 3.48 -67.84
CA ASP A 14 15.71 2.67 -67.31
C ASP A 14 15.13 1.54 -66.47
N ALA A 15 15.41 0.32 -66.88
CA ALA A 15 15.03 -0.91 -66.22
C ALA A 15 15.86 -1.09 -64.95
N LEU A 16 15.19 -1.31 -63.84
CA LEU A 16 15.78 -1.77 -62.60
C LEU A 16 16.32 -3.21 -62.74
N PRO A 17 17.48 -3.53 -62.18
CA PRO A 17 18.03 -4.89 -62.25
C PRO A 17 17.20 -5.85 -61.39
N VAL A 18 16.86 -6.99 -61.96
CA VAL A 18 16.22 -8.12 -61.31
C VAL A 18 17.25 -8.78 -60.40
N GLU A 19 16.99 -8.80 -59.10
CA GLU A 19 17.72 -9.66 -58.15
C GLU A 19 17.42 -11.14 -58.43
N PRO A 20 18.44 -12.03 -58.37
CA PRO A 20 18.21 -13.47 -58.54
C PRO A 20 17.52 -14.07 -57.31
N ALA A 21 16.62 -15.01 -57.53
CA ALA A 21 15.89 -15.76 -56.54
C ALA A 21 16.86 -16.49 -55.55
N PRO A 22 16.51 -16.61 -54.28
CA PRO A 22 17.35 -17.35 -53.34
C PRO A 22 17.34 -18.84 -53.63
N GLU A 23 18.54 -19.43 -53.70
CA GLU A 23 18.76 -20.87 -53.79
C GLU A 23 18.14 -21.60 -52.61
N ALA A 24 17.55 -22.76 -52.87
CA ALA A 24 16.98 -23.66 -51.90
C ALA A 24 18.08 -24.15 -50.91
N ILE A 25 17.91 -23.82 -49.62
CA ILE A 25 18.77 -24.34 -48.56
C ILE A 25 18.34 -25.78 -48.25
N ASP A 26 19.23 -26.71 -48.56
CA ASP A 26 19.14 -28.11 -48.16
C ASP A 26 19.19 -28.24 -46.64
N SER A 27 18.06 -28.65 -46.06
CA SER A 27 17.92 -28.86 -44.61
C SER A 27 18.26 -30.30 -44.25
N SER A 28 19.54 -30.60 -44.20
CA SER A 28 20.03 -31.78 -43.47
C SER A 28 20.49 -31.34 -42.08
N PRO A 29 20.02 -31.93 -40.96
CA PRO A 29 20.46 -31.51 -39.63
C PRO A 29 21.89 -32.01 -39.38
N GLU A 30 22.78 -31.03 -39.16
CA GLU A 30 24.08 -31.36 -38.58
C GLU A 30 23.90 -31.81 -37.10
N PRO A 31 24.75 -32.74 -36.60
CA PRO A 31 24.66 -33.20 -35.25
C PRO A 31 24.99 -32.07 -34.26
N VAL A 32 24.08 -31.82 -33.32
CA VAL A 32 24.28 -30.92 -32.21
C VAL A 32 25.41 -31.48 -31.34
N GLU A 33 26.59 -30.89 -31.44
CA GLU A 33 27.62 -31.07 -30.42
C GLU A 33 27.07 -30.45 -29.11
N THR A 34 26.69 -31.31 -28.17
CA THR A 34 26.48 -30.95 -26.78
C THR A 34 27.81 -30.47 -26.22
N GLN A 35 27.97 -29.13 -26.21
CA GLN A 35 28.97 -28.53 -25.33
C GLN A 35 28.55 -28.84 -23.88
N PRO A 36 29.48 -29.29 -23.03
CA PRO A 36 29.18 -29.48 -21.63
C PRO A 36 28.77 -28.16 -21.03
N ASP A 37 27.67 -28.19 -20.25
CA ASP A 37 27.23 -27.08 -19.42
C ASP A 37 28.46 -26.40 -18.80
N SER A 38 28.73 -25.19 -19.25
CA SER A 38 29.57 -24.27 -18.53
C SER A 38 28.84 -24.05 -17.21
N GLU A 39 29.26 -24.73 -16.15
CA GLU A 39 29.11 -24.27 -14.80
C GLU A 39 29.53 -22.80 -14.83
N GLU A 40 28.56 -21.89 -14.84
CA GLU A 40 28.77 -20.50 -14.42
C GLU A 40 29.25 -20.59 -12.97
N THR A 41 30.53 -20.83 -12.84
CA THR A 41 31.26 -20.51 -11.61
C THR A 41 30.92 -19.03 -11.39
N LEU A 42 30.03 -18.76 -10.43
CA LEU A 42 29.93 -17.50 -9.74
C LEU A 42 31.36 -17.13 -9.34
N SER A 43 32.03 -16.38 -10.19
CA SER A 43 33.28 -15.74 -9.84
C SER A 43 32.92 -14.77 -8.74
N ALA A 44 33.02 -15.28 -7.51
CA ALA A 44 33.12 -14.46 -6.33
C ALA A 44 34.32 -13.55 -6.53
N GLU A 45 34.08 -12.31 -6.97
CA GLU A 45 34.98 -11.19 -6.71
C GLU A 45 34.96 -10.87 -5.20
N GLY A 46 35.02 -11.91 -4.38
CA GLY A 46 35.34 -11.84 -2.98
C GLY A 46 36.87 -11.93 -2.87
N GLY A 47 37.51 -10.84 -2.51
CA GLY A 47 38.92 -10.88 -2.12
C GLY A 47 39.14 -12.00 -1.10
N ALA A 48 40.36 -12.56 -1.03
CA ALA A 48 40.69 -13.60 -0.10
C ALA A 48 40.19 -13.28 1.31
N LEU A 49 39.52 -14.23 1.96
CA LEU A 49 39.02 -14.05 3.32
C LEU A 49 40.16 -13.52 4.22
N PRO A 50 39.94 -12.47 5.02
CA PRO A 50 40.94 -11.89 5.87
C PRO A 50 41.26 -12.82 7.04
N LEU A 51 42.26 -13.70 6.85
CA LEU A 51 42.58 -14.75 7.81
C LEU A 51 42.96 -14.25 9.20
N ALA A 52 43.64 -13.10 9.28
CA ALA A 52 44.00 -12.47 10.55
C ALA A 52 42.80 -12.05 11.37
N GLU A 53 41.78 -11.45 10.70
CA GLU A 53 40.54 -11.02 11.32
C GLU A 53 39.68 -12.21 11.72
N LEU A 54 39.64 -13.28 10.90
CA LEU A 54 38.96 -14.53 11.27
C LEU A 54 39.63 -15.21 12.48
N GLN A 55 40.94 -15.16 12.58
CA GLN A 55 41.67 -15.66 13.74
C GLN A 55 41.35 -14.87 14.99
N THR A 56 41.34 -13.52 14.87
CA THR A 56 40.94 -12.62 15.96
C THR A 56 39.51 -12.92 16.43
N PHE A 57 38.57 -13.11 15.48
CA PHE A 57 37.19 -13.48 15.79
C PHE A 57 37.10 -14.80 16.56
N ALA A 58 37.84 -15.83 16.10
CA ALA A 58 37.88 -17.14 16.77
C ALA A 58 38.47 -17.06 18.19
N ASP A 59 39.52 -16.25 18.38
CA ASP A 59 40.13 -16.02 19.69
C ASP A 59 39.18 -15.31 20.66
N VAL A 60 38.45 -14.27 20.19
CA VAL A 60 37.44 -13.58 20.99
C VAL A 60 36.29 -14.53 21.35
N PHE A 61 35.80 -15.30 20.37
CA PHE A 61 34.75 -16.32 20.59
C PHE A 61 35.18 -17.33 21.67
N HIS A 62 36.42 -17.83 21.59
CA HIS A 62 36.95 -18.76 22.57
C HIS A 62 37.09 -18.15 23.98
N GLN A 63 37.49 -16.86 24.09
CA GLN A 63 37.59 -16.19 25.36
C GLN A 63 36.21 -15.95 26.00
N ILE A 64 35.20 -15.60 25.22
CA ILE A 64 33.83 -15.46 25.71
C ILE A 64 33.29 -16.78 26.22
N ARG A 65 33.41 -17.84 25.39
CA ARG A 65 32.97 -19.20 25.71
C ARG A 65 33.60 -19.74 26.99
N SER A 66 34.89 -19.45 27.23
CA SER A 66 35.62 -19.98 28.37
C SER A 66 35.63 -19.09 29.62
N GLY A 67 35.37 -17.79 29.47
CA GLY A 67 35.56 -16.79 30.54
C GLY A 67 34.32 -16.02 30.92
N TYR A 68 33.22 -16.11 30.19
CA TYR A 68 32.00 -15.42 30.56
C TYR A 68 31.40 -16.01 31.83
N VAL A 69 30.68 -15.18 32.61
CA VAL A 69 30.18 -15.55 33.96
C VAL A 69 29.08 -16.63 33.91
N GLU A 70 28.38 -16.73 32.80
CA GLU A 70 27.34 -17.77 32.58
C GLU A 70 27.69 -18.64 31.38
N GLU A 71 27.22 -19.88 31.37
CA GLU A 71 27.36 -20.74 30.20
C GLU A 71 26.41 -20.30 29.09
N ILE A 72 26.94 -20.05 27.90
CA ILE A 72 26.19 -19.72 26.70
C ILE A 72 26.46 -20.78 25.63
N ALA A 73 25.40 -21.20 24.95
CA ALA A 73 25.53 -22.16 23.86
C ALA A 73 26.31 -21.58 22.67
N ASP A 74 27.18 -22.40 22.04
CA ASP A 74 27.95 -21.97 20.86
C ASP A 74 27.03 -21.39 19.75
N SER A 75 25.85 -21.99 19.52
CA SER A 75 24.86 -21.53 18.57
C SER A 75 24.33 -20.13 18.86
N GLU A 76 24.15 -19.79 20.14
CA GLU A 76 23.69 -18.50 20.60
C GLU A 76 24.78 -17.42 20.41
N LEU A 77 26.05 -17.77 20.72
CA LEU A 77 27.18 -16.87 20.46
C LEU A 77 27.36 -16.57 18.96
N PHE A 78 27.18 -17.57 18.08
CA PHE A 78 27.20 -17.32 16.64
C PHE A 78 26.03 -16.45 16.20
N GLU A 79 24.84 -16.63 16.76
CA GLU A 79 23.69 -15.78 16.46
C GLU A 79 23.94 -14.32 16.87
N PHE A 80 24.50 -14.10 18.07
CA PHE A 80 24.89 -12.74 18.52
C PHE A 80 25.90 -12.11 17.57
N ALA A 81 26.87 -12.87 17.10
CA ALA A 81 27.87 -12.37 16.17
C ALA A 81 27.24 -11.97 14.82
N VAL A 82 26.35 -12.80 14.24
CA VAL A 82 25.65 -12.48 12.98
C VAL A 82 24.74 -11.28 13.15
N ARG A 83 23.98 -11.19 14.26
CA ARG A 83 23.15 -10.02 14.59
C ARG A 83 24.00 -8.75 14.67
N GLY A 84 25.10 -8.78 15.42
CA GLY A 84 25.99 -7.63 15.58
C GLY A 84 26.60 -7.16 14.26
N MET A 85 26.95 -8.06 13.35
CA MET A 85 27.42 -7.68 12.01
C MET A 85 26.34 -6.92 11.20
N LEU A 86 25.09 -7.34 11.27
CA LEU A 86 23.99 -6.74 10.52
C LEU A 86 23.55 -5.42 11.14
N GLU A 87 23.45 -5.36 12.45
CA GLU A 87 23.13 -4.13 13.20
C GLU A 87 24.17 -3.03 12.98
N GLY A 88 25.43 -3.39 12.74
CA GLY A 88 26.50 -2.47 12.39
C GLY A 88 26.41 -1.86 11.00
N LEU A 89 25.52 -2.35 10.11
CA LEU A 89 25.38 -1.84 8.74
C LEU A 89 24.38 -0.68 8.65
N ASP A 90 23.14 -0.92 9.09
CA ASP A 90 22.05 0.03 9.07
C ASP A 90 20.87 -0.47 9.95
N PRO A 91 19.90 0.40 10.32
CA PRO A 91 18.80 0.00 11.22
C PRO A 91 17.75 -0.93 10.61
N HIS A 92 17.90 -1.34 9.35
CA HIS A 92 16.92 -2.16 8.63
C HIS A 92 17.44 -3.54 8.25
N SER A 93 18.77 -3.70 8.20
CA SER A 93 19.40 -5.00 8.00
C SER A 93 19.32 -5.82 9.28
N ALA A 94 18.87 -7.07 9.18
CA ALA A 94 18.63 -7.90 10.34
C ALA A 94 18.78 -9.39 10.01
N TYR A 95 19.19 -10.17 11.01
CA TYR A 95 19.08 -11.61 10.99
C TYR A 95 17.67 -12.00 11.40
N LEU A 96 17.01 -12.79 10.59
CA LEU A 96 15.66 -13.28 10.84
C LEU A 96 15.74 -14.70 11.41
N THR A 97 15.26 -14.87 12.63
CA THR A 97 15.03 -16.17 13.24
C THR A 97 13.91 -16.89 12.50
N GLN A 98 13.62 -18.13 12.89
CA GLN A 98 12.48 -18.86 12.34
C GLN A 98 11.16 -18.10 12.52
N GLU A 99 10.95 -17.53 13.69
CA GLU A 99 9.76 -16.75 14.02
C GLU A 99 9.70 -15.46 13.19
N ASP A 100 10.76 -14.64 13.21
CA ASP A 100 10.85 -13.40 12.44
C ASP A 100 10.64 -13.63 10.94
N TYR A 101 11.18 -14.71 10.40
CA TYR A 101 11.07 -15.04 8.98
C TYR A 101 9.65 -15.48 8.62
N SER A 102 9.02 -16.30 9.46
CA SER A 102 7.61 -16.70 9.31
C SER A 102 6.68 -15.49 9.40
N ASP A 103 6.89 -14.60 10.38
CA ASP A 103 6.10 -13.38 10.54
C ASP A 103 6.25 -12.42 9.36
N LEU A 104 7.46 -12.28 8.83
CA LEU A 104 7.70 -11.49 7.63
C LEU A 104 6.98 -12.06 6.40
N GLN A 105 7.03 -13.39 6.20
CA GLN A 105 6.31 -14.05 5.12
C GLN A 105 4.80 -13.82 5.25
N THR A 106 4.25 -14.06 6.43
CA THR A 106 2.83 -13.85 6.77
C THR A 106 2.39 -12.41 6.47
N THR A 107 3.16 -11.43 6.95
CA THR A 107 2.86 -10.02 6.73
C THR A 107 2.93 -9.64 5.25
N THR A 108 3.88 -10.21 4.52
CA THR A 108 4.08 -9.96 3.10
C THR A 108 2.96 -10.57 2.25
N GLU A 109 2.49 -11.74 2.62
CA GLU A 109 1.39 -12.44 1.96
C GLU A 109 0.02 -11.82 2.29
N GLY A 110 -0.06 -11.04 3.38
CA GLY A 110 -1.32 -10.45 3.85
C GLY A 110 -2.25 -11.48 4.49
N GLU A 111 -1.72 -12.64 4.81
CA GLU A 111 -2.43 -13.74 5.45
C GLU A 111 -1.65 -14.17 6.69
N PHE A 112 -2.31 -14.39 7.81
CA PHE A 112 -1.67 -14.99 8.98
C PHE A 112 -2.45 -16.21 9.45
N SER A 113 -1.73 -17.21 9.95
CA SER A 113 -2.37 -18.37 10.55
C SER A 113 -2.92 -18.02 11.92
N GLY A 114 -4.18 -18.33 12.16
CA GLY A 114 -4.81 -18.05 13.45
C GLY A 114 -6.30 -18.30 13.45
N LEU A 115 -6.99 -17.64 14.39
CA LEU A 115 -8.42 -17.80 14.62
C LEU A 115 -9.26 -16.75 13.88
N GLY A 116 -8.68 -15.60 13.55
CA GLY A 116 -9.39 -14.48 12.95
C GLY A 116 -10.24 -13.70 13.95
N ILE A 117 -9.62 -13.25 15.04
CA ILE A 117 -10.24 -12.42 16.06
C ILE A 117 -9.42 -11.15 16.30
N GLU A 118 -10.11 -10.05 16.52
CA GLU A 118 -9.54 -8.85 17.11
C GLU A 118 -9.69 -8.93 18.61
N ILE A 119 -8.59 -8.76 19.35
CA ILE A 119 -8.56 -8.92 20.80
C ILE A 119 -8.11 -7.66 21.52
N GLY A 120 -8.53 -7.53 22.77
CA GLY A 120 -8.16 -6.46 23.67
C GLY A 120 -8.04 -6.93 25.10
N ARG A 121 -7.68 -6.03 26.00
CA ARG A 121 -7.62 -6.32 27.43
C ARG A 121 -8.92 -5.94 28.13
N ARG A 122 -9.42 -6.87 28.96
CA ARG A 122 -10.49 -6.61 29.93
C ARG A 122 -10.06 -7.02 31.34
N GLY A 123 -9.51 -6.07 32.07
CA GLY A 123 -8.90 -6.36 33.39
C GLY A 123 -7.68 -7.26 33.26
N SER A 124 -7.72 -8.45 33.86
CA SER A 124 -6.64 -9.45 33.79
C SER A 124 -6.85 -10.51 32.72
N TYR A 125 -7.83 -10.38 31.86
CA TYR A 125 -8.19 -11.34 30.83
C TYR A 125 -8.13 -10.71 29.42
N ILE A 126 -8.21 -11.55 28.42
CA ILE A 126 -8.28 -11.18 27.01
C ILE A 126 -9.75 -11.20 26.56
N GLU A 127 -10.22 -10.12 25.95
CA GLU A 127 -11.58 -9.99 25.41
C GLU A 127 -11.52 -10.00 23.89
N ILE A 128 -12.45 -10.71 23.27
CA ILE A 128 -12.68 -10.65 21.83
C ILE A 128 -13.43 -9.35 21.53
N ILE A 129 -12.79 -8.39 20.88
CA ILE A 129 -13.41 -7.15 20.43
C ILE A 129 -14.39 -7.46 19.31
N ALA A 130 -13.91 -8.20 18.30
CA ALA A 130 -14.73 -8.70 17.20
C ALA A 130 -14.07 -9.91 16.52
N PRO A 131 -14.82 -10.93 16.11
CA PRO A 131 -14.34 -11.90 15.14
C PRO A 131 -14.32 -11.27 13.74
N ILE A 132 -13.33 -11.64 12.92
CA ILE A 132 -13.17 -11.17 11.54
C ILE A 132 -14.15 -11.92 10.65
N ASP A 133 -14.89 -11.22 9.81
CA ASP A 133 -15.86 -11.82 8.89
C ASP A 133 -15.22 -12.90 8.00
N GLY A 134 -15.90 -14.04 7.86
CA GLY A 134 -15.41 -15.17 7.08
C GLY A 134 -14.29 -15.99 7.74
N SER A 135 -13.91 -15.66 8.97
CA SER A 135 -12.85 -16.36 9.69
C SER A 135 -13.32 -17.65 10.39
N PRO A 136 -12.37 -18.53 10.78
CA PRO A 136 -12.66 -19.69 11.63
C PRO A 136 -13.40 -19.36 12.92
N ALA A 137 -13.08 -18.21 13.53
CA ALA A 137 -13.72 -17.74 14.75
C ALA A 137 -15.22 -17.52 14.57
N VAL A 138 -15.64 -16.92 13.45
CA VAL A 138 -17.05 -16.75 13.10
C VAL A 138 -17.71 -18.12 12.90
N ALA A 139 -17.05 -19.02 12.15
CA ALA A 139 -17.55 -20.36 11.88
C ALA A 139 -17.70 -21.19 13.17
N ALA A 140 -16.82 -21.00 14.15
CA ALA A 140 -16.88 -21.65 15.46
C ALA A 140 -17.89 -20.99 16.43
N GLY A 141 -18.47 -19.83 16.07
CA GLY A 141 -19.49 -19.16 16.88
C GLY A 141 -18.94 -18.26 17.99
N LEU A 142 -17.69 -17.81 17.88
CA LEU A 142 -17.14 -16.76 18.74
C LEU A 142 -17.86 -15.42 18.48
N GLN A 143 -18.01 -14.60 19.51
CA GLN A 143 -18.78 -13.36 19.46
C GLN A 143 -18.00 -12.18 20.07
N ALA A 144 -18.36 -10.98 19.63
CA ALA A 144 -17.84 -9.75 20.25
C ALA A 144 -18.26 -9.69 21.73
N GLY A 145 -17.30 -9.37 22.61
CA GLY A 145 -17.48 -9.32 24.07
C GLY A 145 -17.26 -10.64 24.80
N ASP A 146 -16.93 -11.74 24.08
CA ASP A 146 -16.46 -12.97 24.71
C ASP A 146 -15.14 -12.73 25.42
N VAL A 147 -14.97 -13.32 26.61
CA VAL A 147 -13.74 -13.23 27.41
C VAL A 147 -13.04 -14.59 27.38
N ILE A 148 -11.85 -14.63 26.88
CA ILE A 148 -11.03 -15.85 26.83
C ILE A 148 -10.53 -16.10 28.26
N LEU A 149 -10.79 -17.28 28.79
CA LEU A 149 -10.39 -17.74 30.12
C LEU A 149 -9.18 -18.68 30.03
N LYS A 150 -9.21 -19.60 29.03
CA LYS A 150 -8.11 -20.53 28.77
C LYS A 150 -7.93 -20.73 27.27
N LEU A 151 -6.69 -21.09 26.90
CA LEU A 151 -6.25 -21.57 25.56
C LEU A 151 -5.56 -22.91 25.76
N ASP A 152 -6.06 -23.96 25.09
CA ASP A 152 -5.55 -25.35 25.23
C ASP A 152 -5.38 -25.80 26.71
N GLY A 153 -6.32 -25.37 27.59
CA GLY A 153 -6.30 -25.65 29.00
C GLY A 153 -5.41 -24.71 29.85
N GLU A 154 -4.57 -23.88 29.24
CA GLU A 154 -3.73 -22.90 29.93
C GLU A 154 -4.51 -21.59 30.21
N SER A 155 -4.43 -21.09 31.46
CA SER A 155 -5.14 -19.85 31.85
C SER A 155 -4.47 -18.63 31.26
N VAL A 156 -5.24 -17.78 30.55
CA VAL A 156 -4.77 -16.50 29.99
C VAL A 156 -4.73 -15.37 31.03
N LYS A 157 -5.10 -15.65 32.27
CA LYS A 157 -5.14 -14.62 33.32
C LYS A 157 -3.76 -14.04 33.61
N GLY A 158 -3.60 -12.77 33.31
CA GLY A 158 -2.34 -12.04 33.52
C GLY A 158 -1.37 -12.09 32.35
N MET A 159 -1.63 -12.92 31.32
CA MET A 159 -0.85 -12.92 30.07
C MET A 159 -0.89 -11.55 29.39
N THR A 160 0.16 -11.22 28.67
CA THR A 160 0.16 -10.12 27.73
C THR A 160 -0.66 -10.47 26.49
N ILE A 161 -1.03 -9.47 25.69
CA ILE A 161 -1.72 -9.73 24.40
C ILE A 161 -0.82 -10.56 23.48
N ASP A 162 0.48 -10.26 23.44
CA ASP A 162 1.45 -10.94 22.58
C ASP A 162 1.60 -12.42 22.96
N GLU A 163 1.72 -12.74 24.25
CA GLU A 163 1.76 -14.13 24.71
C GLU A 163 0.49 -14.91 24.30
N ALA A 164 -0.69 -14.31 24.47
CA ALA A 164 -1.94 -14.94 24.05
C ALA A 164 -2.03 -15.10 22.51
N VAL A 165 -1.54 -14.12 21.75
CA VAL A 165 -1.47 -14.20 20.27
C VAL A 165 -0.57 -15.36 19.84
N GLN A 166 0.59 -15.54 20.49
CA GLN A 166 1.50 -16.65 20.17
C GLN A 166 0.84 -18.02 20.40
N LEU A 167 0.09 -18.18 21.49
CA LEU A 167 -0.66 -19.42 21.75
C LEU A 167 -1.79 -19.65 20.73
N MET A 168 -2.45 -18.58 20.28
CA MET A 168 -3.53 -18.65 19.28
C MET A 168 -3.01 -18.92 17.87
N ARG A 169 -1.78 -18.53 17.56
CA ARG A 169 -1.10 -18.88 16.30
C ARG A 169 -0.74 -20.36 16.27
N GLY A 170 -0.44 -20.89 15.09
CA GLY A 170 0.00 -22.26 14.89
C GLY A 170 -0.24 -22.72 13.45
N PRO A 171 0.14 -23.95 13.08
CA PRO A 171 -0.04 -24.47 11.73
C PRO A 171 -1.52 -24.46 11.29
N ILE A 172 -1.77 -24.08 10.03
CA ILE A 172 -3.11 -24.11 9.43
C ILE A 172 -3.66 -25.54 9.52
N GLY A 173 -4.96 -25.66 9.82
CA GLY A 173 -5.66 -26.95 9.98
C GLY A 173 -5.52 -27.57 11.38
N THR A 174 -4.71 -26.98 12.30
CA THR A 174 -4.62 -27.49 13.67
C THR A 174 -5.73 -26.91 14.56
N PRO A 175 -6.32 -27.72 15.47
CA PRO A 175 -7.30 -27.21 16.42
C PRO A 175 -6.64 -26.43 17.56
N ILE A 176 -7.41 -25.54 18.16
CA ILE A 176 -7.16 -24.94 19.47
C ILE A 176 -8.45 -24.90 20.27
N ASP A 177 -8.38 -25.25 21.52
CA ASP A 177 -9.51 -25.27 22.44
C ASP A 177 -9.56 -23.97 23.25
N LEU A 178 -10.66 -23.25 23.20
CA LEU A 178 -10.90 -22.03 23.95
C LEU A 178 -11.98 -22.27 25.02
N GLU A 179 -11.67 -21.94 26.27
CA GLU A 179 -12.66 -21.76 27.31
C GLU A 179 -13.01 -20.28 27.39
N ILE A 180 -14.26 -19.92 27.11
CA ILE A 180 -14.71 -18.53 27.06
C ILE A 180 -15.83 -18.24 28.05
N GLY A 181 -15.79 -17.03 28.62
CA GLY A 181 -16.90 -16.45 29.39
C GLY A 181 -17.75 -15.55 28.50
N ARG A 182 -19.01 -15.89 28.31
CA ARG A 182 -19.96 -15.11 27.51
C ARG A 182 -21.01 -14.45 28.39
N ARG A 183 -21.32 -13.18 28.13
CA ARG A 183 -22.37 -12.47 28.87
C ARG A 183 -23.71 -13.18 28.70
N GLY A 184 -24.35 -13.58 29.82
CA GLY A 184 -25.63 -14.28 29.82
C GLY A 184 -25.52 -15.80 29.81
N ALA A 185 -24.35 -16.39 29.67
CA ALA A 185 -24.10 -17.80 29.93
C ALA A 185 -23.86 -18.02 31.43
N SER A 186 -24.43 -19.12 31.99
CA SER A 186 -24.26 -19.49 33.41
C SER A 186 -22.93 -20.21 33.68
N GLU A 187 -22.34 -20.81 32.65
CA GLU A 187 -21.10 -21.56 32.71
C GLU A 187 -20.17 -21.15 31.54
N PRO A 188 -18.85 -21.31 31.68
CA PRO A 188 -17.93 -21.14 30.56
C PRO A 188 -18.29 -22.05 29.39
N LEU A 189 -18.06 -21.56 28.17
CA LEU A 189 -18.28 -22.31 26.93
C LEU A 189 -16.94 -22.86 26.45
N GLU A 190 -16.89 -24.12 26.08
CA GLU A 190 -15.76 -24.73 25.39
C GLU A 190 -16.00 -24.68 23.88
N ILE A 191 -15.08 -24.03 23.15
CA ILE A 191 -15.17 -23.85 21.70
C ILE A 191 -13.85 -24.25 21.08
N THR A 192 -13.87 -25.26 20.21
CA THR A 192 -12.72 -25.63 19.39
C THR A 192 -12.75 -24.82 18.09
N VAL A 193 -11.64 -24.15 17.79
CA VAL A 193 -11.45 -23.43 16.53
C VAL A 193 -10.34 -24.09 15.74
N ILE A 194 -10.57 -24.34 14.46
CA ILE A 194 -9.52 -24.83 13.56
C ILE A 194 -8.77 -23.62 13.00
N ARG A 195 -7.46 -23.55 13.23
CA ARG A 195 -6.62 -22.47 12.69
C ARG A 195 -6.64 -22.47 11.17
N ASP A 196 -6.76 -21.31 10.55
CA ASP A 196 -6.76 -21.16 9.09
C ASP A 196 -5.99 -19.88 8.68
N ALA A 197 -5.80 -19.70 7.39
CA ALA A 197 -5.25 -18.48 6.82
C ALA A 197 -6.27 -17.34 6.95
N ILE A 198 -5.94 -16.36 7.77
CA ILE A 198 -6.77 -15.18 8.01
C ILE A 198 -6.32 -14.06 7.08
N LYS A 199 -7.19 -13.68 6.15
CA LYS A 199 -6.95 -12.56 5.24
C LYS A 199 -7.33 -11.26 5.92
N VAL A 200 -6.35 -10.38 6.09
CA VAL A 200 -6.61 -9.02 6.55
C VAL A 200 -6.63 -8.11 5.34
N ALA A 201 -7.80 -7.62 4.98
CA ALA A 201 -7.93 -6.67 3.89
C ALA A 201 -7.05 -5.44 4.15
N SER A 202 -6.04 -5.25 3.32
CA SER A 202 -5.13 -4.10 3.38
C SER A 202 -5.79 -2.83 2.85
N VAL A 203 -6.89 -2.97 2.11
CA VAL A 203 -7.61 -1.90 1.42
C VAL A 203 -9.05 -1.81 1.92
N ARG A 204 -9.51 -0.59 2.19
CA ARG A 204 -10.91 -0.26 2.51
C ARG A 204 -11.36 0.91 1.65
N SER A 205 -12.61 0.88 1.19
CA SER A 205 -13.18 1.96 0.39
C SER A 205 -14.58 2.33 0.85
N ARG A 206 -14.95 3.58 0.62
CA ARG A 206 -16.31 4.12 0.83
C ARG A 206 -16.49 5.41 0.05
N MET A 207 -17.72 5.83 -0.18
CA MET A 207 -17.99 7.17 -0.63
C MET A 207 -17.86 8.16 0.55
N LEU A 208 -17.22 9.31 0.30
CA LEU A 208 -17.18 10.46 1.24
C LEU A 208 -18.36 11.38 1.05
N ALA A 209 -18.75 11.55 -0.19
CA ALA A 209 -19.89 12.34 -0.66
C ALA A 209 -20.29 11.81 -2.04
N PRO A 210 -21.44 12.19 -2.59
CA PRO A 210 -21.81 11.82 -3.96
C PRO A 210 -20.67 12.13 -4.94
N GLN A 211 -20.25 11.13 -5.73
CA GLN A 211 -19.19 11.20 -6.74
C GLN A 211 -17.75 11.39 -6.20
N TYR A 212 -17.51 11.34 -4.89
CA TYR A 212 -16.19 11.44 -4.28
C TYR A 212 -15.86 10.19 -3.46
N GLY A 213 -14.89 9.42 -3.95
CA GLY A 213 -14.44 8.16 -3.34
C GLY A 213 -13.35 8.37 -2.29
N TYR A 214 -13.22 7.38 -1.40
CA TYR A 214 -12.16 7.25 -0.43
C TYR A 214 -11.59 5.84 -0.49
N LEU A 215 -10.28 5.75 -0.60
CA LEU A 215 -9.52 4.51 -0.65
C LEU A 215 -8.44 4.55 0.43
N ARG A 216 -8.61 3.75 1.48
CA ARG A 216 -7.62 3.59 2.54
C ARG A 216 -6.76 2.38 2.26
N ILE A 217 -5.44 2.57 2.23
CA ILE A 217 -4.46 1.47 2.17
C ILE A 217 -3.70 1.49 3.49
N ALA A 218 -3.86 0.44 4.30
CA ALA A 218 -3.26 0.35 5.62
C ALA A 218 -1.81 -0.16 5.59
N GLN A 219 -1.49 -1.05 4.65
CA GLN A 219 -0.16 -1.59 4.38
C GLN A 219 -0.11 -2.14 2.96
N PHE A 220 1.09 -2.49 2.47
CA PHE A 220 1.28 -3.07 1.14
C PHE A 220 1.69 -4.55 1.24
N GLY A 221 0.72 -5.45 1.25
CA GLY A 221 0.90 -6.90 1.02
C GLY A 221 0.89 -7.23 -0.47
N ARG A 222 1.19 -8.48 -0.83
CA ARG A 222 1.13 -8.94 -2.23
C ARG A 222 -0.24 -8.70 -2.89
N PRO A 223 -1.39 -8.94 -2.21
CA PRO A 223 -2.71 -8.78 -2.83
C PRO A 223 -3.19 -7.32 -2.92
N THR A 224 -2.47 -6.34 -2.34
CA THR A 224 -2.96 -4.95 -2.20
C THR A 224 -3.31 -4.30 -3.53
N GLY A 225 -2.58 -4.59 -4.63
CA GLY A 225 -2.92 -4.07 -5.96
C GLY A 225 -4.28 -4.55 -6.45
N GLU A 226 -4.55 -5.85 -6.31
CA GLU A 226 -5.84 -6.46 -6.68
C GLU A 226 -6.96 -5.98 -5.76
N GLU A 227 -6.71 -5.89 -4.45
CA GLU A 227 -7.68 -5.36 -3.48
C GLU A 227 -8.03 -3.89 -3.77
N ALA A 228 -7.05 -3.07 -4.15
CA ALA A 228 -7.29 -1.68 -4.54
C ALA A 228 -8.12 -1.58 -5.82
N SER A 229 -7.83 -2.42 -6.82
CA SER A 229 -8.62 -2.52 -8.06
C SER A 229 -10.07 -2.93 -7.76
N ALA A 230 -10.29 -3.96 -6.94
CA ALA A 230 -11.62 -4.41 -6.54
C ALA A 230 -12.37 -3.36 -5.70
N ALA A 231 -11.63 -2.57 -4.89
CA ALA A 231 -12.21 -1.47 -4.13
C ALA A 231 -12.66 -0.32 -5.04
N LEU A 232 -11.93 -0.02 -6.10
CA LEU A 232 -12.35 0.93 -7.13
C LEU A 232 -13.60 0.44 -7.87
N ASP A 233 -13.68 -0.84 -8.22
CA ASP A 233 -14.87 -1.42 -8.86
C ASP A 233 -16.12 -1.23 -8.00
N LYS A 234 -16.01 -1.39 -6.68
CA LYS A 234 -17.12 -1.12 -5.75
C LYS A 234 -17.52 0.35 -5.75
N LEU A 235 -16.55 1.27 -5.74
CA LEU A 235 -16.85 2.69 -5.80
C LEU A 235 -17.52 3.08 -7.12
N PHE A 236 -17.08 2.54 -8.26
CA PHE A 236 -17.70 2.78 -9.57
C PHE A 236 -19.11 2.18 -9.67
N ALA A 237 -19.40 1.09 -8.97
CA ALA A 237 -20.74 0.54 -8.89
C ALA A 237 -21.75 1.48 -8.18
N GLU A 238 -21.25 2.39 -7.33
CA GLU A 238 -22.06 3.42 -6.66
C GLU A 238 -22.27 4.68 -7.55
N GLY A 239 -21.53 4.81 -8.65
CA GLY A 239 -21.64 5.88 -9.63
C GLY A 239 -20.30 6.37 -10.18
N GLU A 240 -20.36 7.34 -11.08
CA GLU A 240 -19.18 7.99 -11.64
C GLU A 240 -18.41 8.76 -10.56
N LEU A 241 -17.09 8.60 -10.52
CA LEU A 241 -16.22 9.32 -9.58
C LEU A 241 -15.70 10.62 -10.22
N LYS A 242 -15.97 11.74 -9.57
CA LYS A 242 -15.39 13.07 -9.88
C LYS A 242 -14.12 13.34 -9.08
N GLY A 243 -13.73 12.46 -8.17
CA GLY A 243 -12.49 12.58 -7.42
C GLY A 243 -12.30 11.46 -6.42
N LEU A 244 -11.03 11.22 -6.06
CA LEU A 244 -10.64 10.17 -5.13
C LEU A 244 -9.66 10.72 -4.08
N VAL A 245 -9.89 10.35 -2.83
CA VAL A 245 -8.89 10.50 -1.77
C VAL A 245 -8.26 9.14 -1.51
N ILE A 246 -6.94 9.04 -1.67
CA ILE A 246 -6.13 7.87 -1.29
C ILE A 246 -5.48 8.19 0.06
N ASP A 247 -5.78 7.41 1.09
CA ASP A 247 -5.24 7.63 2.43
C ASP A 247 -4.14 6.62 2.75
N LEU A 248 -2.91 7.13 2.81
CA LEU A 248 -1.69 6.39 3.16
C LEU A 248 -1.14 6.81 4.53
N ARG A 249 -1.86 7.58 5.34
CA ARG A 249 -1.42 7.98 6.68
C ARG A 249 -1.22 6.75 7.56
N ASN A 250 -0.14 6.72 8.37
CA ASN A 250 0.25 5.60 9.22
C ASN A 250 0.38 4.25 8.47
N ASN A 251 0.73 4.28 7.19
CA ASN A 251 1.03 3.09 6.41
C ASN A 251 2.56 2.91 6.35
N PRO A 252 3.14 1.91 7.03
CA PRO A 252 4.59 1.71 7.11
C PRO A 252 5.22 1.22 5.79
N GLY A 253 4.41 1.00 4.76
CA GLY A 253 4.83 0.44 3.48
C GLY A 253 4.56 -1.06 3.37
N GLY A 254 5.50 -1.79 2.78
CA GLY A 254 5.42 -3.23 2.53
C GLY A 254 6.08 -3.62 1.21
N VAL A 255 5.42 -4.44 0.42
CA VAL A 255 5.95 -5.02 -0.83
C VAL A 255 6.06 -3.96 -1.93
N LEU A 256 7.26 -3.81 -2.49
CA LEU A 256 7.54 -2.89 -3.60
C LEU A 256 6.60 -3.10 -4.80
N GLY A 257 6.46 -4.36 -5.25
CA GLY A 257 5.59 -4.69 -6.39
C GLY A 257 4.13 -4.30 -6.17
N ALA A 258 3.64 -4.34 -4.91
CA ALA A 258 2.29 -3.91 -4.58
C ALA A 258 2.12 -2.38 -4.71
N SER A 259 3.14 -1.59 -4.34
CA SER A 259 3.10 -0.13 -4.55
C SER A 259 3.13 0.24 -6.03
N VAL A 260 3.89 -0.52 -6.84
CA VAL A 260 3.88 -0.36 -8.31
C VAL A 260 2.50 -0.67 -8.87
N ALA A 261 1.89 -1.80 -8.49
CA ALA A 261 0.56 -2.18 -8.94
C ALA A 261 -0.53 -1.16 -8.55
N VAL A 262 -0.44 -0.58 -7.33
CA VAL A 262 -1.37 0.49 -6.91
C VAL A 262 -1.15 1.78 -7.70
N SER A 263 0.11 2.18 -7.93
CA SER A 263 0.42 3.38 -8.72
C SER A 263 -0.06 3.24 -10.17
N ASP A 264 0.10 2.05 -10.75
CA ASP A 264 -0.31 1.68 -12.10
C ASP A 264 -1.82 1.88 -12.34
N LEU A 265 -2.66 1.70 -11.30
CA LEU A 265 -4.11 1.95 -11.42
C LEU A 265 -4.46 3.40 -11.78
N PHE A 266 -3.54 4.34 -11.58
CA PHE A 266 -3.77 5.77 -11.71
C PHE A 266 -2.83 6.46 -12.72
N MET A 267 -2.03 5.70 -13.45
CA MET A 267 -1.06 6.21 -14.42
C MET A 267 -1.33 5.59 -15.80
N ASP A 268 -1.20 6.36 -16.87
CA ASP A 268 -1.35 5.85 -18.23
C ASP A 268 -0.02 5.37 -18.83
N ASP A 269 1.09 5.93 -18.37
CA ASP A 269 2.44 5.58 -18.80
C ASP A 269 3.50 6.14 -17.83
N GLY A 270 4.75 5.87 -18.14
CA GLY A 270 5.89 6.46 -17.47
C GLY A 270 6.44 5.64 -16.30
N LEU A 271 7.48 6.18 -15.72
CA LEU A 271 8.22 5.55 -14.64
C LEU A 271 7.46 5.71 -13.32
N VAL A 272 7.28 4.60 -12.57
CA VAL A 272 6.74 4.62 -11.20
C VAL A 272 7.88 4.79 -10.19
N VAL A 273 8.91 3.96 -10.30
CA VAL A 273 10.05 3.96 -9.37
C VAL A 273 11.25 3.27 -10.03
N TYR A 274 12.47 3.63 -9.64
CA TYR A 274 13.65 2.85 -10.00
C TYR A 274 14.56 2.65 -8.80
N THR A 275 15.35 1.57 -8.86
CA THR A 275 16.30 1.21 -7.81
C THR A 275 17.74 1.40 -8.27
N LYS A 276 18.63 1.70 -7.32
CA LYS A 276 20.07 1.70 -7.52
C LYS A 276 20.77 1.06 -6.34
N GLY A 277 21.51 0.00 -6.59
CA GLY A 277 22.36 -0.66 -5.63
C GLY A 277 23.80 -0.75 -6.11
N ARG A 278 24.64 -1.43 -5.32
CA ARG A 278 26.06 -1.64 -5.63
C ARG A 278 26.25 -2.57 -6.83
N HIS A 279 25.45 -3.64 -6.89
CA HIS A 279 25.52 -4.58 -8.00
C HIS A 279 24.69 -4.13 -9.20
N PRO A 280 25.11 -4.44 -10.45
CA PRO A 280 24.31 -4.13 -11.64
C PRO A 280 22.87 -4.66 -11.58
N ASN A 281 22.67 -5.87 -11.04
CA ASN A 281 21.36 -6.52 -10.88
C ASN A 281 20.45 -5.85 -9.83
N SER A 282 20.98 -4.87 -9.07
CA SER A 282 20.18 -4.05 -8.15
C SER A 282 19.60 -2.79 -8.81
N ARG A 283 19.69 -2.69 -10.14
CA ARG A 283 19.17 -1.58 -10.93
C ARG A 283 17.94 -2.06 -11.69
N GLU A 284 16.80 -1.75 -11.13
CA GLU A 284 15.50 -2.10 -11.72
C GLU A 284 14.71 -0.82 -11.98
N ARG A 285 13.85 -0.87 -13.00
CA ARG A 285 12.91 0.20 -13.37
C ARG A 285 11.53 -0.41 -13.42
N PHE A 286 10.58 0.24 -12.79
CA PHE A 286 9.19 -0.16 -12.78
C PHE A 286 8.39 0.92 -13.49
N GLU A 287 7.77 0.55 -14.58
CA GLU A 287 7.01 1.45 -15.45
C GLU A 287 5.52 1.12 -15.36
N ALA A 288 4.69 2.14 -15.51
CA ALA A 288 3.24 1.98 -15.54
C ALA A 288 2.80 1.40 -16.88
N THR A 289 1.70 0.68 -16.85
CA THR A 289 0.98 0.20 -18.04
C THR A 289 -0.22 1.11 -18.31
N ALA A 290 -0.69 1.20 -19.56
CA ALA A 290 -1.78 2.09 -19.91
C ALA A 290 -3.10 1.73 -19.20
N GLY A 291 -3.76 2.71 -18.62
CA GLY A 291 -5.09 2.53 -18.07
C GLY A 291 -5.40 3.26 -16.75
N ASP A 292 -5.27 4.59 -16.72
CA ASP A 292 -5.77 5.37 -15.58
C ASP A 292 -7.26 5.08 -15.33
N ARG A 293 -7.52 4.36 -14.21
CA ARG A 293 -8.85 3.91 -13.81
C ARG A 293 -9.83 5.06 -13.54
N LEU A 294 -9.32 6.25 -13.23
CA LEU A 294 -10.11 7.45 -12.96
C LEU A 294 -10.27 8.36 -14.18
N ALA A 295 -9.69 7.98 -15.34
CA ALA A 295 -9.79 8.76 -16.58
C ALA A 295 -9.46 10.26 -16.39
N GLY A 296 -8.44 10.56 -15.59
CA GLY A 296 -8.00 11.93 -15.30
C GLY A 296 -8.76 12.65 -14.19
N ALA A 297 -9.77 12.05 -13.55
CA ALA A 297 -10.43 12.68 -12.40
C ALA A 297 -9.40 12.97 -11.27
N PRO A 298 -9.51 14.12 -10.58
CA PRO A 298 -8.52 14.55 -9.60
C PRO A 298 -8.35 13.59 -8.43
N ILE A 299 -7.11 13.43 -7.97
CA ILE A 299 -6.72 12.59 -6.84
C ILE A 299 -6.03 13.46 -5.78
N VAL A 300 -6.37 13.21 -4.52
CA VAL A 300 -5.60 13.68 -3.36
C VAL A 300 -5.05 12.48 -2.61
N VAL A 301 -3.74 12.48 -2.34
CA VAL A 301 -3.09 11.45 -1.51
C VAL A 301 -2.76 12.04 -0.14
N LEU A 302 -3.30 11.44 0.92
CA LEU A 302 -3.02 11.83 2.30
C LEU A 302 -1.82 11.06 2.85
N ILE A 303 -0.82 11.79 3.35
CA ILE A 303 0.39 11.22 4.00
C ILE A 303 0.64 11.86 5.35
N ASN A 304 1.42 11.17 6.19
CA ASN A 304 1.96 11.70 7.45
C ASN A 304 3.30 11.05 7.80
N GLY A 305 3.89 11.41 8.94
CA GLY A 305 5.15 10.83 9.43
C GLY A 305 5.14 9.30 9.63
N GLY A 306 3.99 8.65 9.64
CA GLY A 306 3.85 7.18 9.64
C GLY A 306 3.74 6.57 8.24
N SER A 307 3.73 7.38 7.17
CA SER A 307 3.76 6.91 5.78
C SER A 307 5.20 6.65 5.37
N ALA A 308 5.55 5.39 5.05
CA ALA A 308 6.93 5.00 4.78
C ALA A 308 7.05 4.04 3.58
N SER A 309 8.25 3.98 2.96
CA SER A 309 8.62 2.94 1.99
C SER A 309 7.65 2.88 0.79
N ALA A 310 6.92 1.77 0.60
CA ALA A 310 5.94 1.58 -0.48
C ALA A 310 4.89 2.72 -0.55
N SER A 311 4.47 3.29 0.59
CA SER A 311 3.59 4.46 0.63
C SER A 311 4.25 5.69 0.01
N GLU A 312 5.54 5.86 0.24
CA GLU A 312 6.32 6.98 -0.30
C GLU A 312 6.58 6.80 -1.80
N ILE A 313 6.64 5.56 -2.28
CA ILE A 313 6.71 5.26 -3.71
C ILE A 313 5.42 5.72 -4.40
N VAL A 314 4.25 5.32 -3.90
CA VAL A 314 2.96 5.74 -4.47
C VAL A 314 2.81 7.25 -4.44
N ALA A 315 3.04 7.89 -3.28
CA ALA A 315 2.93 9.34 -3.15
C ALA A 315 3.92 10.07 -4.06
N GLY A 316 5.18 9.64 -4.08
CA GLY A 316 6.23 10.26 -4.88
C GLY A 316 6.05 10.07 -6.38
N ALA A 317 5.59 8.90 -6.82
CA ALA A 317 5.28 8.63 -8.22
C ALA A 317 4.15 9.54 -8.73
N LEU A 318 3.01 9.52 -8.04
CA LEU A 318 1.84 10.32 -8.43
C LEU A 318 2.09 11.84 -8.33
N GLN A 319 2.94 12.27 -7.37
CA GLN A 319 3.37 13.66 -7.26
C GLN A 319 4.25 14.08 -8.45
N ASP A 320 5.30 13.30 -8.75
CA ASP A 320 6.30 13.66 -9.76
C ASP A 320 5.70 13.73 -11.18
N VAL A 321 4.72 12.87 -11.48
CA VAL A 321 4.02 12.90 -12.77
C VAL A 321 2.83 13.89 -12.79
N GLY A 322 2.57 14.59 -11.68
CA GLY A 322 1.48 15.55 -11.57
C GLY A 322 0.08 14.91 -11.58
N ARG A 323 -0.01 13.61 -11.24
CA ARG A 323 -1.30 12.88 -11.27
C ARG A 323 -2.15 13.11 -10.01
N ALA A 324 -1.51 13.37 -8.88
CA ALA A 324 -2.20 13.61 -7.62
C ALA A 324 -1.59 14.79 -6.87
N VAL A 325 -2.43 15.45 -6.06
CA VAL A 325 -1.98 16.42 -5.06
C VAL A 325 -1.69 15.66 -3.76
N ILE A 326 -0.48 15.81 -3.24
CA ILE A 326 -0.08 15.20 -1.98
C ILE A 326 -0.38 16.16 -0.84
N MET A 327 -1.14 15.70 0.15
CA MET A 327 -1.61 16.54 1.26
C MET A 327 -1.33 15.88 2.62
N GLY A 328 -1.13 16.68 3.65
CA GLY A 328 -0.90 16.25 5.03
C GLY A 328 0.42 16.75 5.59
N THR A 329 1.23 15.88 6.19
CA THR A 329 2.55 16.22 6.71
C THR A 329 3.62 15.35 6.07
N ARG A 330 4.89 15.79 6.14
CA ARG A 330 6.03 15.07 5.56
C ARG A 330 6.03 13.60 5.97
N SER A 331 6.33 12.70 5.04
CA SER A 331 6.45 11.26 5.27
C SER A 331 7.75 10.90 6.02
N PHE A 332 7.93 9.61 6.32
CA PHE A 332 9.01 9.10 7.17
C PHE A 332 10.41 9.23 6.55
N GLY A 333 10.57 8.96 5.28
CA GLY A 333 11.87 9.01 4.58
C GLY A 333 12.61 7.68 4.53
N LYS A 334 11.90 6.55 4.32
CA LYS A 334 12.52 5.25 4.11
C LYS A 334 12.68 4.95 2.62
N GLY A 335 13.85 5.28 2.06
CA GLY A 335 14.20 5.07 0.65
C GLY A 335 15.10 3.87 0.38
N SER A 336 15.19 2.91 1.30
CA SER A 336 16.05 1.72 1.20
C SER A 336 15.24 0.47 0.83
N VAL A 337 15.81 -0.35 -0.07
CA VAL A 337 15.27 -1.64 -0.49
C VAL A 337 15.89 -2.74 0.35
N GLN A 338 15.09 -3.52 1.04
CA GLN A 338 15.53 -4.71 1.75
C GLN A 338 15.26 -5.96 0.92
N THR A 339 16.32 -6.75 0.71
CA THR A 339 16.20 -8.09 0.12
C THR A 339 16.29 -9.13 1.22
N VAL A 340 15.38 -10.10 1.19
CA VAL A 340 15.37 -11.25 2.10
C VAL A 340 16.12 -12.38 1.43
N LEU A 341 17.23 -12.77 2.01
CA LEU A 341 18.13 -13.82 1.52
C LEU A 341 18.00 -15.03 2.45
N PRO A 342 17.33 -16.12 2.04
CA PRO A 342 17.26 -17.34 2.83
C PRO A 342 18.67 -17.89 3.11
N VAL A 343 18.96 -18.21 4.38
CA VAL A 343 20.21 -18.85 4.81
C VAL A 343 19.98 -20.32 5.09
N SER A 344 18.73 -20.67 5.47
CA SER A 344 18.26 -22.03 5.65
C SER A 344 16.75 -22.08 5.38
N GLU A 345 16.13 -23.25 5.55
CA GLU A 345 14.67 -23.40 5.43
C GLU A 345 13.88 -22.51 6.41
N THR A 346 14.48 -22.20 7.56
CA THR A 346 13.81 -21.50 8.65
C THR A 346 14.43 -20.15 9.03
N ARG A 347 15.51 -19.74 8.38
CA ARG A 347 16.26 -18.53 8.74
C ARG A 347 16.65 -17.73 7.50
N ALA A 348 16.68 -16.42 7.61
CA ALA A 348 17.05 -15.53 6.52
C ALA A 348 17.85 -14.32 7.00
N VAL A 349 18.52 -13.66 6.07
CA VAL A 349 19.11 -12.33 6.27
C VAL A 349 18.28 -11.34 5.50
N LYS A 350 17.75 -10.35 6.18
CA LYS A 350 17.17 -9.15 5.58
C LYS A 350 18.27 -8.11 5.44
N LEU A 351 18.63 -7.76 4.21
CA LEU A 351 19.77 -6.91 3.88
C LEU A 351 19.35 -5.73 3.02
N THR A 352 19.85 -4.55 3.32
CA THR A 352 19.69 -3.38 2.46
C THR A 352 20.60 -3.50 1.24
N THR A 353 20.00 -3.72 0.06
CA THR A 353 20.73 -3.99 -1.19
C THR A 353 20.69 -2.84 -2.19
N ALA A 354 19.71 -1.94 -2.08
CA ALA A 354 19.54 -0.82 -2.98
C ALA A 354 18.82 0.36 -2.30
N ARG A 355 18.78 1.49 -3.01
CA ARG A 355 17.89 2.61 -2.72
C ARG A 355 16.94 2.81 -3.87
N TYR A 356 15.74 3.29 -3.59
CA TYR A 356 14.78 3.67 -4.63
C TYR A 356 14.66 5.18 -4.76
N PHE A 357 14.28 5.59 -5.96
CA PHE A 357 14.18 6.96 -6.39
C PHE A 357 12.85 7.16 -7.11
N THR A 358 12.27 8.33 -6.93
CA THR A 358 11.03 8.73 -7.63
C THR A 358 11.30 8.94 -9.14
N PRO A 359 10.26 9.05 -9.98
CA PRO A 359 10.42 9.32 -11.41
C PRO A 359 11.31 10.52 -11.73
N ALA A 360 11.20 11.61 -10.98
CA ALA A 360 12.03 12.80 -11.13
C ALA A 360 13.48 12.63 -10.60
N GLY A 361 13.82 11.46 -10.07
CA GLY A 361 15.16 11.18 -9.58
C GLY A 361 15.44 11.64 -8.14
N ARG A 362 14.41 12.01 -7.40
CA ARG A 362 14.56 12.40 -5.99
C ARG A 362 14.83 11.16 -5.12
N SER A 363 15.78 11.28 -4.19
CA SER A 363 15.99 10.27 -3.15
C SER A 363 14.95 10.46 -2.06
N ILE A 364 14.29 9.39 -1.66
CA ILE A 364 13.35 9.40 -0.54
C ILE A 364 14.12 9.23 0.79
N GLN A 365 15.30 8.61 0.75
CA GLN A 365 16.05 8.25 1.95
C GLN A 365 16.38 9.47 2.82
N ALA A 366 15.95 9.45 4.05
CA ALA A 366 16.08 10.48 5.08
C ALA A 366 15.37 11.82 4.79
N GLU A 367 14.79 11.98 3.59
CA GLU A 367 14.08 13.20 3.20
C GLU A 367 12.58 13.05 3.23
N GLY A 368 12.07 11.88 2.84
CA GLY A 368 10.63 11.61 2.70
C GLY A 368 9.99 12.39 1.55
N ILE A 369 8.68 12.25 1.44
CA ILE A 369 7.85 13.01 0.50
C ILE A 369 7.33 14.25 1.23
N VAL A 370 7.59 15.41 0.65
CA VAL A 370 7.05 16.69 1.13
C VAL A 370 5.69 16.88 0.47
N PRO A 371 4.61 17.07 1.24
CA PRO A 371 3.30 17.30 0.66
C PRO A 371 3.25 18.63 -0.10
N ASP A 372 2.46 18.68 -1.17
CA ASP A 372 2.18 19.91 -1.92
C ASP A 372 1.37 20.90 -1.08
N ILE A 373 0.47 20.35 -0.26
CA ILE A 373 -0.36 21.12 0.67
C ILE A 373 -0.17 20.59 2.08
N VAL A 374 0.47 21.39 2.93
CA VAL A 374 0.69 21.01 4.33
C VAL A 374 -0.60 21.23 5.12
N VAL A 375 -1.12 20.16 5.70
CA VAL A 375 -2.28 20.18 6.59
C VAL A 375 -1.95 19.41 7.85
N GLU A 376 -1.77 20.13 8.95
CA GLU A 376 -1.55 19.51 10.26
C GLU A 376 -2.84 18.85 10.78
N ARG A 377 -2.67 17.76 11.54
CA ARG A 377 -3.80 17.17 12.24
C ARG A 377 -4.27 18.10 13.35
N ALA A 378 -5.46 18.62 13.22
CA ALA A 378 -6.05 19.55 14.17
C ALA A 378 -7.47 19.12 14.56
N ARG A 379 -7.89 19.51 15.75
CA ARG A 379 -9.27 19.42 16.15
C ARG A 379 -9.94 20.76 15.83
N VAL A 380 -10.87 20.75 14.90
CA VAL A 380 -11.59 21.96 14.50
C VAL A 380 -12.88 22.04 15.31
N THR A 381 -13.05 23.14 16.04
CA THR A 381 -14.30 23.44 16.75
C THR A 381 -14.98 24.62 16.10
N SER A 382 -16.28 24.48 15.81
CA SER A 382 -17.08 25.61 15.32
C SER A 382 -17.27 26.64 16.43
N MET A 383 -17.01 27.90 16.09
CA MET A 383 -17.36 29.00 16.98
C MET A 383 -18.84 29.34 16.77
N GLU A 384 -19.65 29.16 17.81
CA GLU A 384 -21.03 29.64 17.80
C GLU A 384 -21.02 31.17 17.86
N GLY A 385 -21.22 31.79 16.73
CA GLY A 385 -21.43 33.23 16.61
C GLY A 385 -22.77 33.52 15.97
N ARG A 386 -23.58 34.34 16.58
CA ARG A 386 -24.84 34.83 15.94
C ARG A 386 -24.46 35.65 14.71
N GLN A 387 -24.55 35.07 13.54
CA GLN A 387 -24.45 35.83 12.28
C GLN A 387 -25.78 36.50 12.04
N ILE A 388 -25.74 37.83 11.95
CA ILE A 388 -26.90 38.63 11.54
C ILE A 388 -27.02 38.49 10.03
N LYS A 389 -28.14 37.98 9.55
CA LYS A 389 -28.47 37.87 8.13
C LYS A 389 -29.37 39.04 7.72
N GLU A 390 -29.45 39.32 6.42
CA GLU A 390 -30.39 40.34 5.87
C GLU A 390 -31.81 40.04 6.32
N SER A 391 -32.24 38.79 6.36
CA SER A 391 -33.54 38.36 6.87
C SER A 391 -33.79 38.70 8.35
N ASP A 392 -32.75 38.99 9.13
CA ASP A 392 -32.87 39.37 10.54
C ASP A 392 -33.06 40.89 10.72
N LEU A 393 -32.93 41.65 9.64
CA LEU A 393 -33.08 43.10 9.65
C LEU A 393 -34.57 43.51 9.54
N LYS A 394 -34.92 44.56 10.26
CA LYS A 394 -36.27 45.05 10.23
C LYS A 394 -36.60 45.70 8.87
N GLY A 395 -37.54 45.07 8.11
CA GLY A 395 -37.92 45.54 6.78
C GLY A 395 -37.13 44.85 5.65
N SER A 396 -36.47 43.71 5.93
CA SER A 396 -35.85 42.86 4.88
C SER A 396 -36.91 42.43 3.86
N LEU A 397 -36.49 42.32 2.59
CA LEU A 397 -37.33 41.80 1.51
C LEU A 397 -37.33 40.26 1.54
N ASP A 398 -38.50 39.67 1.28
CA ASP A 398 -38.61 38.22 1.18
C ASP A 398 -37.91 37.67 -0.07
N SER A 399 -37.28 36.52 0.05
CA SER A 399 -36.69 35.83 -1.10
C SER A 399 -37.78 35.38 -2.06
N SER A 400 -37.65 35.73 -3.34
CA SER A 400 -38.54 35.24 -4.39
C SER A 400 -38.34 33.81 -4.82
N THR A 401 -37.36 33.11 -4.22
CA THR A 401 -37.00 31.75 -4.56
C THR A 401 -37.23 30.83 -3.35
N GLU A 402 -38.17 29.88 -3.46
CA GLU A 402 -38.34 28.82 -2.49
C GLU A 402 -37.17 27.84 -2.61
N ALA A 403 -36.13 28.01 -1.81
CA ALA A 403 -35.08 27.00 -1.65
C ALA A 403 -35.62 25.86 -0.76
N ASN A 404 -35.55 24.64 -1.24
CA ASN A 404 -35.93 23.47 -0.47
C ASN A 404 -34.89 23.20 0.65
N PRO A 405 -35.24 23.39 1.95
CA PRO A 405 -34.26 23.34 3.04
C PRO A 405 -33.83 21.92 3.43
N GLN A 406 -34.45 20.86 2.88
CA GLN A 406 -34.28 19.51 3.41
C GLN A 406 -33.05 18.77 2.91
N ASP A 407 -32.56 19.07 1.70
CA ASP A 407 -31.37 18.38 1.15
C ASP A 407 -30.03 18.96 1.65
N ALA A 408 -30.03 20.22 2.07
CA ALA A 408 -28.82 20.86 2.61
C ALA A 408 -28.44 20.43 4.05
N GLY A 409 -29.38 19.88 4.81
CA GLY A 409 -29.20 19.62 6.24
C GLY A 409 -28.34 18.37 6.53
N ALA A 410 -28.64 17.23 5.91
CA ALA A 410 -27.98 15.96 6.20
C ALA A 410 -26.54 15.91 5.65
N GLU A 411 -26.27 16.47 4.48
CA GLU A 411 -24.93 16.58 3.93
C GLU A 411 -24.07 17.55 4.75
N SER A 412 -24.65 18.64 5.24
CA SER A 412 -23.99 19.61 6.12
C SER A 412 -23.57 18.98 7.45
N GLU A 413 -24.39 18.13 8.06
CA GLU A 413 -24.08 17.45 9.32
C GLU A 413 -22.97 16.40 9.14
N SER A 414 -23.01 15.63 8.07
CA SER A 414 -21.96 14.65 7.73
C SER A 414 -20.60 15.33 7.50
N LEU A 415 -20.56 16.45 6.82
CA LEU A 415 -19.36 17.24 6.58
C LEU A 415 -18.85 17.93 7.84
N ALA A 416 -19.74 18.40 8.72
CA ALA A 416 -19.36 18.97 10.01
C ALA A 416 -18.70 17.91 10.89
N ASN A 417 -19.27 16.70 10.97
CA ASN A 417 -18.71 15.57 11.68
C ASN A 417 -17.34 15.16 11.11
N LEU A 418 -17.17 15.15 9.78
CA LEU A 418 -15.89 14.85 9.15
C LEU A 418 -14.84 15.89 9.54
N ARG A 419 -15.19 17.18 9.51
CA ARG A 419 -14.31 18.28 9.86
C ARG A 419 -13.83 18.23 11.31
N GLU A 420 -14.70 17.83 12.24
CA GLU A 420 -14.35 17.73 13.67
C GLU A 420 -13.47 16.51 13.96
N ASN A 421 -13.71 15.38 13.29
CA ASN A 421 -13.03 14.12 13.56
C ASN A 421 -11.77 13.91 12.72
N ASP A 422 -11.76 14.39 11.46
CA ASP A 422 -10.63 14.26 10.53
C ASP A 422 -10.54 15.48 9.61
N ASN A 423 -9.92 16.56 10.12
CA ASN A 423 -9.76 17.81 9.38
C ASN A 423 -8.99 17.61 8.07
N GLN A 424 -7.97 16.73 8.03
CA GLN A 424 -7.18 16.47 6.83
C GLN A 424 -8.03 15.84 5.71
N LEU A 425 -8.89 14.89 6.06
CA LEU A 425 -9.80 14.26 5.11
C LEU A 425 -10.89 15.24 4.64
N TYR A 426 -11.37 16.10 5.51
CA TYR A 426 -12.30 17.19 5.16
C TYR A 426 -11.68 18.17 4.16
N GLU A 427 -10.43 18.60 4.40
CA GLU A 427 -9.72 19.52 3.50
C GLU A 427 -9.43 18.86 2.13
N ALA A 428 -9.08 17.56 2.12
CA ALA A 428 -8.90 16.81 0.89
C ALA A 428 -10.17 16.74 0.04
N LEU A 429 -11.34 16.47 0.66
CA LEU A 429 -12.63 16.49 -0.03
C LEU A 429 -12.98 17.91 -0.52
N THR A 430 -12.71 18.93 0.29
CA THR A 430 -12.95 20.32 -0.07
C THR A 430 -12.11 20.74 -1.28
N LEU A 431 -10.83 20.34 -1.31
CA LEU A 431 -9.95 20.57 -2.46
C LEU A 431 -10.49 19.89 -3.73
N LEU A 432 -10.88 18.61 -3.66
CA LEU A 432 -11.44 17.88 -4.80
C LEU A 432 -12.70 18.56 -5.35
N ARG A 433 -13.61 19.01 -4.47
CA ARG A 433 -14.80 19.75 -4.86
C ARG A 433 -14.42 21.07 -5.54
N GLY A 434 -13.47 21.80 -4.97
CA GLY A 434 -13.01 23.09 -5.52
C GLY A 434 -12.37 22.93 -6.90
N VAL A 435 -11.52 21.92 -7.10
CA VAL A 435 -10.90 21.63 -8.41
C VAL A 435 -11.98 21.33 -9.46
N ASN A 436 -12.97 20.50 -9.13
CA ASN A 436 -14.04 20.15 -10.06
C ASN A 436 -14.96 21.36 -10.44
N LEU A 437 -15.08 22.35 -9.57
CA LEU A 437 -15.81 23.59 -9.92
C LEU A 437 -15.07 24.44 -10.96
N LEU A 438 -13.74 24.31 -11.03
CA LEU A 438 -12.87 25.07 -11.94
C LEU A 438 -12.58 24.34 -13.24
N LEU A 439 -12.75 23.01 -13.28
CA LEU A 439 -12.57 22.23 -14.52
C LEU A 439 -13.66 22.62 -15.53
N PRO A 440 -13.31 22.73 -16.83
CA PRO A 440 -14.30 23.02 -17.86
C PRO A 440 -15.40 21.95 -17.86
N ARG A 441 -16.64 22.36 -17.70
CA ARG A 441 -17.78 21.45 -17.86
C ARG A 441 -17.83 21.01 -19.32
N ASN A 442 -17.81 19.72 -19.57
CA ASN A 442 -18.04 19.19 -20.92
C ASN A 442 -19.44 19.62 -21.38
N PRO A 443 -19.61 20.30 -22.51
CA PRO A 443 -20.91 20.84 -22.95
C PRO A 443 -21.94 19.77 -23.35
N THR A 444 -21.71 18.50 -23.08
CA THR A 444 -22.60 17.37 -23.37
C THR A 444 -23.50 16.96 -22.18
N GLU A 445 -23.38 17.59 -21.04
CA GLU A 445 -24.37 17.38 -19.97
C GLU A 445 -25.64 18.19 -20.35
N PRO A 446 -26.82 17.55 -20.55
CA PRO A 446 -28.05 18.28 -20.86
C PRO A 446 -28.34 19.24 -19.71
N ALA A 447 -28.51 20.53 -20.02
CA ALA A 447 -28.98 21.53 -19.07
C ALA A 447 -30.27 20.99 -18.45
N ASP A 448 -30.34 21.03 -17.11
CA ASP A 448 -31.52 20.70 -16.32
C ASP A 448 -32.76 21.34 -16.97
N PRO A 449 -33.79 20.56 -17.35
CA PRO A 449 -34.89 21.08 -18.18
C PRO A 449 -35.81 22.08 -17.46
N ASP A 450 -35.50 22.48 -16.23
CA ASP A 450 -36.40 23.32 -15.40
C ASP A 450 -36.10 24.85 -15.42
N THR A 451 -35.23 25.31 -16.31
CA THR A 451 -34.95 26.76 -16.44
C THR A 451 -35.53 27.44 -17.68
N SER A 452 -36.46 26.79 -18.40
CA SER A 452 -37.18 27.44 -19.51
C SER A 452 -38.62 27.78 -19.18
N ALA A 453 -38.85 28.57 -18.15
CA ALA A 453 -40.11 29.32 -18.01
C ALA A 453 -40.02 30.60 -18.85
N THR A 454 -40.50 30.53 -20.06
CA THR A 454 -40.73 31.69 -20.95
C THR A 454 -41.74 32.63 -20.27
N PRO A 455 -41.49 33.93 -20.13
CA PRO A 455 -42.53 34.86 -19.72
C PRO A 455 -43.54 35.03 -20.85
N THR A 456 -44.76 34.57 -20.66
CA THR A 456 -45.90 34.92 -21.49
C THR A 456 -46.23 36.41 -21.23
N ALA A 457 -46.13 37.19 -22.27
CA ALA A 457 -46.62 38.54 -22.31
C ALA A 457 -48.16 38.55 -22.36
N GLU A 458 -48.80 39.27 -21.43
CA GLU A 458 -50.07 39.98 -21.60
C GLU A 458 -49.99 41.27 -20.76
#